data_9fe06a7c0c0f2ef20e003bce0b5a1115
#
_entry.id   9fe06a7c0c0f2ef20e003bce0b5a1115
#
_cell.length_a   1.000
_cell.length_b   1.000
_cell.length_c   1.000
_cell.angle_alpha   90.00
_cell.angle_beta   90.00
_cell.angle_gamma   90.00
#
_symmetry.space_group_name_H-M   'P 1'
#
loop_
_entity.id
_entity.type
_entity.pdbx_description
1 polymer ?
#
loop_
_entity_poly.entity_id
_entity_poly.type
_entity_poly.pdbx_seq_one_letter_code
_entity_poly.pdbx_strand_id
1 'polypeptide(L)'
;MDEITFRRKINFCFYFRHVYICVLIALFLQSSAYSQTSDKNRDKKRKVEILYADLLTNENPGSDQKKLLGNVSLKHNDILMYCDSAYLYQKSNLVKAFGKVHIEQGDTLDLYGNYLFYDGTEEKALITGKVELIDKETHLFTSSVDYDVANKIASYTDSGRITNAKNTLTSIIGIYYADQKMFHFKDSVKIVNPDYIMTGDTMDYNTETETAFFTGPSEIKGDSIYIYCEKGWYDTKNDVSRMWKNAVINNKQQIIKGDSVFYEAKTGFGQAFRNISIADTSNDVLVKGDFAWYYKKPEKFMVTDRAMFIQISKDDSLFLHADTISAVTVGDTAGKSFRLMRAFYGCRIFSNDLQSKCDSLSYSFQDSVIRLYYAPVIWSEENQLTSDSVAIFTKNRQADRMELYNSAFITSLVDSVRFNQIKGRSLKGYFRNNKLYKINIEGNGEAIYFLEDKDELIGVNHAKSSSIEIYVDKGKITDIYEYQNPDGKLDPPLSNLPETLKLPGFNWFDIIRPKKVSDIFRK
;
A
#
# COMPACT_ATOMS: atom_id res chain seq x y z
N MET A 1 47.30 -7.54 10.17
CA MET A 1 47.82 -7.75 8.83
C MET A 1 46.64 -7.81 7.85
N ASP A 2 45.77 -6.76 7.83
CA ASP A 2 44.56 -6.70 6.96
C ASP A 2 44.03 -5.28 6.72
N GLU A 3 44.86 -4.25 6.80
CA GLU A 3 44.42 -2.85 6.55
C GLU A 3 44.95 -2.24 5.21
N ILE A 4 45.62 -3.00 4.39
CA ILE A 4 46.26 -2.50 3.15
C ILE A 4 45.46 -2.87 1.89
N THR A 5 44.45 -3.74 1.97
CA THR A 5 43.72 -4.25 0.78
C THR A 5 42.47 -3.43 0.43
N PHE A 6 42.01 -2.50 1.27
CA PHE A 6 40.76 -1.75 1.05
C PHE A 6 40.95 -0.41 0.30
N ARG A 7 42.17 0.12 0.24
CA ARG A 7 42.45 1.40 -0.48
C ARG A 7 42.73 1.28 -1.96
N ARG A 8 42.90 0.08 -2.51
CA ARG A 8 43.19 -0.10 -3.97
C ARG A 8 41.98 -0.34 -4.86
N LYS A 9 40.76 -0.55 -4.32
CA LYS A 9 39.56 -0.76 -5.12
C LYS A 9 38.74 0.49 -5.43
N ILE A 10 39.01 1.62 -4.78
CA ILE A 10 38.24 2.86 -4.99
C ILE A 10 38.79 3.70 -6.16
N ASN A 11 40.06 3.58 -6.50
CA ASN A 11 40.64 4.37 -7.59
C ASN A 11 40.48 3.77 -9.00
N PHE A 12 39.97 2.54 -9.14
CA PHE A 12 39.75 1.93 -10.45
C PHE A 12 38.36 2.24 -11.04
N CYS A 13 37.41 2.66 -10.20
CA CYS A 13 36.03 2.96 -10.62
C CYS A 13 35.86 4.39 -11.17
N PHE A 14 36.80 5.33 -10.86
CA PHE A 14 36.71 6.71 -11.33
C PHE A 14 37.33 6.91 -12.73
N TYR A 15 38.24 6.06 -13.15
CA TYR A 15 38.87 6.18 -14.48
C TYR A 15 38.02 5.63 -15.62
N PHE A 16 37.18 4.64 -15.37
CA PHE A 16 36.26 4.08 -16.37
C PHE A 16 35.06 4.98 -16.67
N ARG A 17 34.68 5.87 -15.75
CA ARG A 17 33.50 6.74 -15.92
C ARG A 17 33.77 7.94 -16.86
N HIS A 18 35.03 8.38 -17.00
CA HIS A 18 35.39 9.48 -17.88
C HIS A 18 35.67 9.01 -19.31
N VAL A 19 36.12 7.78 -19.51
CA VAL A 19 36.35 7.21 -20.86
C VAL A 19 35.00 6.89 -21.54
N TYR A 20 33.96 6.46 -20.81
CA TYR A 20 32.63 6.22 -21.40
C TYR A 20 31.91 7.51 -21.80
N ILE A 21 32.13 8.61 -21.10
CA ILE A 21 31.52 9.91 -21.42
C ILE A 21 32.22 10.51 -22.68
N CYS A 22 33.52 10.36 -22.85
CA CYS A 22 34.21 10.82 -24.05
C CYS A 22 33.88 9.99 -25.29
N VAL A 23 33.65 8.69 -25.17
CA VAL A 23 33.22 7.81 -26.28
C VAL A 23 31.78 8.08 -26.70
N LEU A 24 30.88 8.38 -25.74
CA LEU A 24 29.49 8.79 -26.04
C LEU A 24 29.41 10.17 -26.71
N ILE A 25 30.26 11.12 -26.33
CA ILE A 25 30.34 12.45 -27.00
C ILE A 25 30.95 12.34 -28.41
N ALA A 26 31.91 11.46 -28.63
CA ALA A 26 32.47 11.21 -29.95
C ALA A 26 31.51 10.49 -30.91
N LEU A 27 30.60 9.64 -30.39
CA LEU A 27 29.53 9.01 -31.18
C LEU A 27 28.38 9.96 -31.51
N PHE A 28 28.15 11.02 -30.69
CA PHE A 28 27.15 12.05 -30.99
C PHE A 28 27.64 13.09 -32.00
N LEU A 29 28.95 13.24 -32.22
CA LEU A 29 29.52 14.17 -33.21
C LEU A 29 29.69 13.55 -34.61
N GLN A 30 29.50 12.25 -34.78
CA GLN A 30 29.52 11.60 -36.09
C GLN A 30 28.13 11.44 -36.75
N SER A 31 27.03 11.80 -36.06
CA SER A 31 25.69 11.74 -36.63
C SER A 31 25.21 13.03 -37.30
N SER A 32 26.06 14.06 -37.44
CA SER A 32 25.69 15.35 -38.04
C SER A 32 26.12 15.53 -39.50
N ALA A 33 26.52 14.49 -40.19
CA ALA A 33 26.91 14.56 -41.61
C ALA A 33 26.16 13.57 -42.49
N TYR A 34 24.88 13.21 -42.13
CA TYR A 34 23.98 12.73 -43.17
C TYR A 34 23.26 13.95 -43.75
N SER A 35 23.79 14.37 -44.91
CA SER A 35 23.18 15.31 -45.81
C SER A 35 21.70 15.00 -45.92
N GLN A 36 20.86 15.94 -45.46
CA GLN A 36 19.50 16.04 -45.91
C GLN A 36 19.52 16.31 -47.44
N THR A 37 19.55 15.26 -48.23
CA THR A 37 18.94 15.33 -49.53
C THR A 37 17.47 15.55 -49.24
N SER A 38 17.07 16.82 -49.21
CA SER A 38 15.67 17.19 -49.31
C SER A 38 15.14 16.55 -50.60
N ASP A 39 14.44 15.45 -50.41
CA ASP A 39 13.59 14.89 -51.44
C ASP A 39 12.56 15.97 -51.79
N LYS A 40 12.84 16.74 -52.82
CA LYS A 40 11.92 17.71 -53.44
C LYS A 40 10.84 17.01 -54.21
N ASN A 41 10.45 15.80 -53.82
CA ASN A 41 9.15 15.18 -54.12
C ASN A 41 8.27 15.26 -52.89
N ARG A 42 8.03 16.46 -52.34
CA ARG A 42 6.80 16.69 -51.60
C ARG A 42 5.66 16.49 -52.59
N ASP A 43 5.05 15.32 -52.47
CA ASP A 43 3.93 14.80 -53.18
C ASP A 43 2.99 15.90 -53.66
N LYS A 44 2.70 15.90 -54.94
CA LYS A 44 1.47 16.50 -55.42
C LYS A 44 0.37 15.83 -54.61
N LYS A 45 -0.21 16.59 -53.63
CA LYS A 45 -1.32 16.10 -52.80
C LYS A 45 -2.30 15.41 -53.75
N ARG A 46 -2.46 14.08 -53.57
CA ARG A 46 -3.35 13.30 -54.45
C ARG A 46 -4.74 13.90 -54.31
N LYS A 47 -5.51 13.92 -55.37
CA LYS A 47 -6.87 14.36 -55.32
C LYS A 47 -7.80 13.19 -55.00
N VAL A 48 -8.97 13.49 -54.41
CA VAL A 48 -10.01 12.49 -54.24
C VAL A 48 -10.43 11.96 -55.60
N GLU A 49 -10.37 10.65 -55.74
CA GLU A 49 -10.73 9.91 -56.97
C GLU A 49 -12.15 9.35 -56.83
N ILE A 50 -12.93 9.44 -57.91
CA ILE A 50 -14.24 8.81 -58.01
C ILE A 50 -14.00 7.38 -58.51
N LEU A 51 -14.34 6.37 -57.72
CA LEU A 51 -14.28 4.99 -58.13
C LEU A 51 -15.59 4.55 -58.79
N TYR A 52 -16.73 4.95 -58.17
CA TYR A 52 -18.05 4.59 -58.68
C TYR A 52 -19.13 5.60 -58.27
N ALA A 53 -20.15 5.76 -59.10
CA ALA A 53 -21.45 6.37 -58.79
C ALA A 53 -22.44 5.92 -59.87
N ASP A 54 -23.72 5.71 -59.52
CA ASP A 54 -24.76 5.36 -60.50
C ASP A 54 -25.01 6.51 -61.49
N LEU A 55 -24.95 7.76 -60.99
CA LEU A 55 -25.11 8.96 -61.80
C LEU A 55 -24.11 10.05 -61.39
N LEU A 56 -23.45 10.65 -62.41
CA LEU A 56 -22.54 11.80 -62.22
C LEU A 56 -23.07 12.95 -63.04
N THR A 57 -23.33 14.08 -62.38
CA THR A 57 -23.85 15.30 -63.05
C THR A 57 -23.05 16.54 -62.63
N ASN A 58 -22.98 17.52 -63.55
CA ASN A 58 -22.47 18.85 -63.17
C ASN A 58 -23.69 19.79 -63.09
N GLU A 59 -23.81 20.55 -62.00
CA GLU A 59 -24.92 21.49 -61.84
C GLU A 59 -24.92 22.60 -62.92
N ASN A 60 -23.72 23.05 -63.32
CA ASN A 60 -23.58 24.03 -64.44
C ASN A 60 -22.35 23.65 -65.29
N PRO A 61 -22.38 23.95 -66.62
CA PRO A 61 -21.19 23.81 -67.46
C PRO A 61 -20.02 24.66 -66.91
N GLY A 62 -18.87 24.02 -66.58
CA GLY A 62 -17.70 24.68 -66.00
C GLY A 62 -17.69 24.77 -64.50
N SER A 63 -18.69 24.25 -63.79
CA SER A 63 -18.69 24.15 -62.32
C SER A 63 -17.60 23.24 -61.86
N ASP A 64 -16.91 23.64 -60.75
CA ASP A 64 -15.97 22.80 -60.00
C ASP A 64 -16.66 21.68 -59.22
N GLN A 65 -17.98 21.82 -59.01
CA GLN A 65 -18.81 20.92 -58.24
C GLN A 65 -19.35 19.78 -59.09
N LYS A 66 -19.04 18.56 -58.71
CA LYS A 66 -19.65 17.34 -59.27
C LYS A 66 -20.65 16.78 -58.27
N LYS A 67 -21.85 16.45 -58.74
CA LYS A 67 -22.88 15.76 -57.98
C LYS A 67 -22.87 14.28 -58.35
N LEU A 68 -22.69 13.43 -57.31
CA LEU A 68 -22.66 11.98 -57.40
C LEU A 68 -23.90 11.43 -56.72
N LEU A 69 -24.61 10.50 -57.35
CA LEU A 69 -25.83 9.92 -56.81
C LEU A 69 -25.82 8.41 -57.01
N GLY A 70 -26.26 7.69 -55.98
CA GLY A 70 -26.41 6.24 -55.91
C GLY A 70 -25.07 5.49 -55.78
N ASN A 71 -24.92 4.65 -54.77
CA ASN A 71 -23.79 3.77 -54.56
C ASN A 71 -22.41 4.44 -54.75
N VAL A 72 -22.26 5.65 -54.21
CA VAL A 72 -21.05 6.44 -54.42
C VAL A 72 -19.86 5.80 -53.69
N SER A 73 -18.75 5.64 -54.41
CA SER A 73 -17.48 5.18 -53.89
C SER A 73 -16.35 6.12 -54.31
N LEU A 74 -15.60 6.62 -53.33
CA LEU A 74 -14.48 7.55 -53.49
C LEU A 74 -13.24 6.98 -52.85
N LYS A 75 -12.06 7.36 -53.33
CA LYS A 75 -10.77 6.99 -52.79
C LYS A 75 -9.88 8.21 -52.59
N HIS A 76 -9.21 8.26 -51.45
CA HIS A 76 -8.13 9.21 -51.25
C HIS A 76 -7.02 8.56 -50.40
N ASN A 77 -5.83 8.46 -50.97
CA ASN A 77 -4.70 7.76 -50.37
C ASN A 77 -5.08 6.31 -49.97
N ASP A 78 -5.04 6.01 -48.64
CA ASP A 78 -5.35 4.71 -48.06
C ASP A 78 -6.77 4.58 -47.52
N ILE A 79 -7.64 5.61 -47.74
CA ILE A 79 -9.03 5.55 -47.33
C ILE A 79 -9.98 5.31 -48.51
N LEU A 80 -11.02 4.54 -48.22
CA LEU A 80 -12.19 4.39 -49.07
C LEU A 80 -13.40 5.06 -48.40
N MET A 81 -14.22 5.75 -49.19
CA MET A 81 -15.41 6.45 -48.70
C MET A 81 -16.60 6.01 -49.50
N TYR A 82 -17.67 5.59 -48.84
CA TYR A 82 -18.92 5.15 -49.45
C TYR A 82 -20.07 5.99 -48.91
N CYS A 83 -21.09 6.27 -49.76
CA CYS A 83 -22.30 6.99 -49.36
C CYS A 83 -23.43 6.85 -50.40
N ASP A 84 -24.64 7.29 -50.02
CA ASP A 84 -25.77 7.31 -50.98
C ASP A 84 -25.64 8.44 -52.02
N SER A 85 -25.07 9.61 -51.63
CA SER A 85 -24.81 10.73 -52.53
C SER A 85 -23.69 11.63 -52.06
N ALA A 86 -23.02 12.32 -52.97
CA ALA A 86 -21.95 13.25 -52.61
C ALA A 86 -21.86 14.46 -53.57
N TYR A 87 -21.30 15.55 -53.04
CA TYR A 87 -20.75 16.64 -53.84
C TYR A 87 -19.23 16.62 -53.72
N LEU A 88 -18.54 16.52 -54.84
CA LEU A 88 -17.08 16.62 -54.96
C LEU A 88 -16.69 17.96 -55.58
N TYR A 89 -15.89 18.76 -54.87
CA TYR A 89 -15.31 20.02 -55.32
C TYR A 89 -13.86 19.76 -55.75
N GLN A 90 -13.64 19.58 -57.06
CA GLN A 90 -12.35 19.07 -57.56
C GLN A 90 -11.16 20.02 -57.37
N LYS A 91 -11.39 21.36 -57.43
CA LYS A 91 -10.30 22.34 -57.26
C LYS A 91 -9.85 22.43 -55.84
N SER A 92 -10.79 22.51 -54.91
CA SER A 92 -10.54 22.59 -53.46
C SER A 92 -10.33 21.24 -52.79
N ASN A 93 -10.51 20.12 -53.52
CA ASN A 93 -10.35 18.75 -53.01
C ASN A 93 -11.31 18.45 -51.84
N LEU A 94 -12.52 19.01 -51.82
CA LEU A 94 -13.51 18.85 -50.76
C LEU A 94 -14.59 17.86 -51.17
N VAL A 95 -15.05 17.04 -50.19
CA VAL A 95 -16.20 16.14 -50.34
C VAL A 95 -17.25 16.45 -49.28
N LYS A 96 -18.52 16.51 -49.72
CA LYS A 96 -19.69 16.48 -48.82
C LYS A 96 -20.50 15.25 -49.19
N ALA A 97 -20.60 14.29 -48.29
CA ALA A 97 -21.31 13.03 -48.53
C ALA A 97 -22.51 12.90 -47.60
N PHE A 98 -23.56 12.26 -48.08
CA PHE A 98 -24.86 12.15 -47.43
C PHE A 98 -25.41 10.73 -47.55
N GLY A 99 -25.97 10.23 -46.47
CA GLY A 99 -26.65 8.95 -46.37
C GLY A 99 -25.67 7.78 -46.35
N LYS A 100 -25.82 6.89 -45.40
CA LYS A 100 -25.00 5.68 -45.18
C LYS A 100 -23.50 5.91 -45.40
N VAL A 101 -23.00 7.01 -44.85
CA VAL A 101 -21.57 7.30 -44.94
C VAL A 101 -20.79 6.19 -44.26
N HIS A 102 -19.76 5.68 -44.95
CA HIS A 102 -18.80 4.71 -44.42
C HIS A 102 -17.41 5.08 -44.93
N ILE A 103 -16.47 5.17 -44.03
CA ILE A 103 -15.04 5.35 -44.29
C ILE A 103 -14.30 4.12 -43.81
N GLU A 104 -13.51 3.53 -44.71
CA GLU A 104 -12.59 2.44 -44.37
C GLU A 104 -11.15 2.97 -44.41
N GLN A 105 -10.35 2.67 -43.37
CA GLN A 105 -8.91 2.94 -43.39
C GLN A 105 -8.13 1.71 -42.93
N GLY A 106 -7.34 1.15 -43.82
CA GLY A 106 -6.64 -0.11 -43.62
C GLY A 106 -7.59 -1.28 -43.43
N ASP A 107 -7.13 -2.30 -42.70
CA ASP A 107 -7.88 -3.56 -42.54
C ASP A 107 -8.75 -3.61 -41.27
N THR A 108 -8.74 -2.57 -40.42
CA THR A 108 -9.32 -2.66 -39.08
C THR A 108 -10.15 -1.47 -38.62
N LEU A 109 -10.06 -0.32 -39.29
CA LEU A 109 -10.76 0.89 -38.87
C LEU A 109 -11.92 1.22 -39.84
N ASP A 110 -13.12 1.16 -39.30
CA ASP A 110 -14.36 1.54 -39.99
C ASP A 110 -15.04 2.69 -39.25
N LEU A 111 -15.53 3.69 -39.98
CA LEU A 111 -16.21 4.85 -39.42
C LEU A 111 -17.50 5.10 -40.19
N TYR A 112 -18.64 5.02 -39.51
CA TYR A 112 -19.99 5.17 -40.07
C TYR A 112 -20.67 6.46 -39.61
N GLY A 113 -21.55 7.01 -40.41
CA GLY A 113 -22.36 8.18 -40.09
C GLY A 113 -23.41 8.51 -41.12
N ASN A 114 -24.13 9.64 -40.94
CA ASN A 114 -25.14 10.09 -41.89
C ASN A 114 -24.63 11.20 -42.82
N TYR A 115 -23.66 11.98 -42.36
CA TYR A 115 -23.07 13.08 -43.11
C TYR A 115 -21.57 13.09 -42.93
N LEU A 116 -20.84 13.40 -44.01
CA LEU A 116 -19.40 13.59 -44.03
C LEU A 116 -19.05 14.92 -44.70
N PHE A 117 -18.23 15.71 -44.04
CA PHE A 117 -17.42 16.75 -44.65
C PHE A 117 -15.94 16.30 -44.62
N TYR A 118 -15.33 16.17 -45.80
CA TYR A 118 -13.94 15.75 -45.94
C TYR A 118 -13.11 16.77 -46.68
N ASP A 119 -12.02 17.23 -46.11
CA ASP A 119 -10.99 18.05 -46.74
C ASP A 119 -9.79 17.17 -47.12
N GLY A 120 -9.72 16.81 -48.42
CA GLY A 120 -8.63 15.99 -48.95
C GLY A 120 -7.28 16.74 -49.03
N THR A 121 -7.24 18.06 -48.80
CA THR A 121 -5.99 18.82 -48.74
C THR A 121 -5.40 18.76 -47.36
N GLU A 122 -6.22 18.86 -46.31
CA GLU A 122 -5.84 18.78 -44.92
C GLU A 122 -5.93 17.34 -44.35
N GLU A 123 -6.52 16.41 -45.11
CA GLU A 123 -6.80 15.02 -44.73
C GLU A 123 -7.61 14.93 -43.42
N LYS A 124 -8.65 15.78 -43.33
CA LYS A 124 -9.54 15.86 -42.17
C LYS A 124 -10.98 15.58 -42.55
N ALA A 125 -11.64 14.78 -41.71
CA ALA A 125 -13.04 14.41 -41.87
C ALA A 125 -13.85 14.84 -40.64
N LEU A 126 -15.01 15.45 -40.87
CA LEU A 126 -16.04 15.63 -39.85
C LEU A 126 -17.22 14.72 -40.22
N ILE A 127 -17.50 13.74 -39.38
CA ILE A 127 -18.60 12.80 -39.54
C ILE A 127 -19.65 13.11 -38.48
N THR A 128 -20.93 13.17 -38.88
CA THR A 128 -22.02 13.46 -37.95
C THR A 128 -23.24 12.57 -38.21
N GLY A 129 -24.08 12.44 -37.17
CA GLY A 129 -25.36 11.74 -37.19
C GLY A 129 -25.23 10.23 -37.00
N LYS A 130 -25.44 9.77 -35.75
CA LYS A 130 -25.31 8.36 -35.31
C LYS A 130 -23.97 7.76 -35.72
N VAL A 131 -22.90 8.44 -35.31
CA VAL A 131 -21.55 8.02 -35.64
C VAL A 131 -21.18 6.76 -34.87
N GLU A 132 -20.62 5.76 -35.56
CA GLU A 132 -20.02 4.57 -35.02
C GLU A 132 -18.60 4.42 -35.60
N LEU A 133 -17.60 4.36 -34.73
CA LEU A 133 -16.21 3.98 -35.07
C LEU A 133 -15.95 2.59 -34.56
N ILE A 134 -15.48 1.71 -35.44
CA ILE A 134 -15.11 0.33 -35.10
C ILE A 134 -13.62 0.14 -35.32
N ASP A 135 -12.93 -0.36 -34.32
CA ASP A 135 -11.57 -0.86 -34.43
C ASP A 135 -11.50 -2.23 -33.75
N LYS A 136 -11.52 -3.28 -34.55
CA LYS A 136 -11.66 -4.68 -34.14
C LYS A 136 -12.91 -4.90 -33.27
N GLU A 137 -12.73 -5.23 -31.97
CA GLU A 137 -13.82 -5.48 -31.02
C GLU A 137 -14.27 -4.22 -30.25
N THR A 138 -13.66 -3.07 -30.54
CA THR A 138 -13.95 -1.81 -29.85
C THR A 138 -14.90 -0.96 -30.72
N HIS A 139 -16.06 -0.59 -30.19
CA HIS A 139 -17.07 0.24 -30.82
C HIS A 139 -17.23 1.55 -30.07
N LEU A 140 -17.01 2.69 -30.70
CA LEU A 140 -17.32 4.02 -30.19
C LEU A 140 -18.62 4.53 -30.84
N PHE A 141 -19.58 4.94 -30.04
CA PHE A 141 -20.84 5.58 -30.47
C PHE A 141 -20.87 7.01 -29.98
N THR A 142 -21.16 7.95 -30.89
CA THR A 142 -21.28 9.38 -30.57
C THR A 142 -22.16 10.08 -31.63
N SER A 143 -22.42 11.38 -31.45
CA SER A 143 -23.18 12.18 -32.43
C SER A 143 -22.28 12.76 -33.52
N SER A 144 -20.99 13.00 -33.20
CA SER A 144 -20.03 13.67 -34.08
C SER A 144 -18.61 13.20 -33.82
N VAL A 145 -17.81 13.05 -34.87
CA VAL A 145 -16.36 12.73 -34.79
C VAL A 145 -15.60 13.66 -35.74
N ASP A 146 -14.61 14.34 -35.21
CA ASP A 146 -13.50 14.93 -35.97
C ASP A 146 -12.41 13.87 -36.14
N TYR A 147 -12.09 13.52 -37.39
CA TYR A 147 -11.13 12.50 -37.75
C TYR A 147 -9.97 13.06 -38.55
N ASP A 148 -8.78 13.06 -37.96
CA ASP A 148 -7.53 13.34 -38.66
C ASP A 148 -7.04 12.04 -39.32
N VAL A 149 -7.24 11.92 -40.61
CA VAL A 149 -6.97 10.72 -41.41
C VAL A 149 -5.46 10.45 -41.47
N ALA A 150 -4.66 11.52 -41.65
CA ALA A 150 -3.21 11.40 -41.78
C ALA A 150 -2.54 10.85 -40.49
N ASN A 151 -3.03 11.28 -39.33
CA ASN A 151 -2.50 10.88 -38.05
C ASN A 151 -3.29 9.75 -37.38
N LYS A 152 -4.43 9.34 -37.98
CA LYS A 152 -5.40 8.34 -37.49
C LYS A 152 -5.88 8.67 -36.06
N ILE A 153 -6.29 9.94 -35.87
CA ILE A 153 -6.79 10.44 -34.59
C ILE A 153 -8.25 10.79 -34.73
N ALA A 154 -9.12 10.13 -33.95
CA ALA A 154 -10.53 10.45 -33.87
C ALA A 154 -10.84 11.17 -32.56
N SER A 155 -11.63 12.24 -32.60
CA SER A 155 -12.05 12.96 -31.39
C SER A 155 -13.53 13.31 -31.40
N TYR A 156 -14.12 13.34 -30.17
CA TYR A 156 -15.49 13.79 -29.94
C TYR A 156 -15.54 14.69 -28.70
N THR A 157 -16.52 15.61 -28.67
CA THR A 157 -16.66 16.60 -27.60
C THR A 157 -18.07 16.69 -27.00
N ASP A 158 -19.00 15.84 -27.47
CA ASP A 158 -20.41 15.89 -27.16
C ASP A 158 -20.97 14.55 -26.61
N SER A 159 -20.17 13.89 -25.85
CA SER A 159 -20.39 12.57 -25.25
C SER A 159 -20.17 11.39 -26.20
N GLY A 160 -19.45 10.43 -25.72
CA GLY A 160 -19.19 9.15 -26.37
C GLY A 160 -19.44 7.97 -25.46
N ARG A 161 -19.82 6.84 -26.06
CA ARG A 161 -19.97 5.55 -25.42
C ARG A 161 -19.13 4.52 -26.15
N ILE A 162 -18.16 3.95 -25.46
CA ILE A 162 -17.32 2.89 -26.01
C ILE A 162 -17.75 1.56 -25.39
N THR A 163 -17.84 0.53 -26.19
CA THR A 163 -18.15 -0.82 -25.76
C THR A 163 -17.11 -1.81 -26.28
N ASN A 164 -16.72 -2.74 -25.44
CA ASN A 164 -16.02 -3.96 -25.83
C ASN A 164 -16.70 -5.17 -25.16
N ALA A 165 -16.14 -6.36 -25.27
CA ALA A 165 -16.78 -7.60 -24.80
C ALA A 165 -17.27 -7.56 -23.34
N LYS A 166 -16.65 -6.78 -22.44
CA LYS A 166 -16.94 -6.78 -20.99
C LYS A 166 -17.27 -5.38 -20.44
N ASN A 167 -16.75 -4.33 -21.06
CA ASN A 167 -16.77 -2.99 -20.49
C ASN A 167 -17.63 -2.05 -21.32
N THR A 168 -18.35 -1.17 -20.65
CA THR A 168 -18.97 0.02 -21.24
C THR A 168 -18.31 1.25 -20.63
N LEU A 169 -17.68 2.07 -21.46
CA LEU A 169 -17.06 3.31 -21.06
C LEU A 169 -17.83 4.49 -21.60
N THR A 170 -18.01 5.56 -20.83
CA THR A 170 -18.63 6.83 -21.24
C THR A 170 -17.78 8.00 -20.78
N SER A 171 -17.75 9.08 -21.59
CA SER A 171 -17.14 10.37 -21.25
C SER A 171 -17.79 11.49 -22.05
N ILE A 172 -17.57 12.74 -21.67
CA ILE A 172 -18.00 13.89 -22.47
C ILE A 172 -17.03 14.10 -23.64
N ILE A 173 -15.74 14.07 -23.37
CA ILE A 173 -14.68 14.27 -24.37
C ILE A 173 -13.85 12.99 -24.49
N GLY A 174 -13.50 12.61 -25.70
CA GLY A 174 -12.57 11.53 -25.96
C GLY A 174 -11.74 11.76 -27.22
N ILE A 175 -10.50 11.27 -27.16
CA ILE A 175 -9.56 11.26 -28.28
C ILE A 175 -9.04 9.84 -28.43
N TYR A 176 -9.18 9.26 -29.60
CA TYR A 176 -8.67 7.93 -29.93
C TYR A 176 -7.47 8.03 -30.87
N TYR A 177 -6.34 7.48 -30.45
CA TYR A 177 -5.13 7.30 -31.24
C TYR A 177 -5.09 5.87 -31.76
N ALA A 178 -5.50 5.66 -32.99
CA ALA A 178 -5.71 4.31 -33.53
C ALA A 178 -4.41 3.49 -33.63
N ASP A 179 -3.29 4.11 -33.99
CA ASP A 179 -1.98 3.43 -34.07
C ASP A 179 -1.45 3.00 -32.69
N GLN A 180 -1.84 3.71 -31.62
CA GLN A 180 -1.45 3.41 -30.24
C GLN A 180 -2.47 2.55 -29.52
N LYS A 181 -3.66 2.33 -30.11
CA LYS A 181 -4.80 1.67 -29.47
C LYS A 181 -5.19 2.34 -28.15
N MET A 182 -5.05 3.67 -28.06
CA MET A 182 -5.18 4.44 -26.83
C MET A 182 -6.30 5.46 -26.93
N PHE A 183 -7.25 5.40 -26.01
CA PHE A 183 -8.19 6.47 -25.73
C PHE A 183 -7.70 7.37 -24.61
N HIS A 184 -7.86 8.68 -24.80
CA HIS A 184 -7.76 9.69 -23.75
C HIS A 184 -9.14 10.25 -23.48
N PHE A 185 -9.61 10.13 -22.24
CA PHE A 185 -10.94 10.58 -21.83
C PHE A 185 -10.86 11.74 -20.87
N LYS A 186 -11.79 12.64 -20.98
CA LYS A 186 -11.95 13.78 -20.11
C LYS A 186 -13.43 14.08 -19.84
N ASP A 187 -13.68 14.57 -18.63
CA ASP A 187 -14.97 14.99 -18.09
C ASP A 187 -15.99 13.85 -17.95
N SER A 188 -16.38 13.57 -16.72
CA SER A 188 -17.37 12.56 -16.34
C SER A 188 -17.06 11.15 -16.88
N VAL A 189 -15.79 10.74 -16.78
CA VAL A 189 -15.36 9.42 -17.25
C VAL A 189 -15.92 8.34 -16.35
N LYS A 190 -16.56 7.32 -16.97
CA LYS A 190 -17.12 6.17 -16.26
C LYS A 190 -16.89 4.90 -17.05
N ILE A 191 -16.32 3.88 -16.41
CA ILE A 191 -16.23 2.50 -16.91
C ILE A 191 -17.15 1.63 -16.07
N VAL A 192 -18.05 0.91 -16.73
CA VAL A 192 -18.94 -0.07 -16.11
C VAL A 192 -18.53 -1.47 -16.57
N ASN A 193 -18.19 -2.30 -15.59
CA ASN A 193 -17.91 -3.72 -15.72
C ASN A 193 -18.92 -4.48 -14.84
N PRO A 194 -19.26 -5.77 -15.08
CA PRO A 194 -20.14 -6.53 -14.20
C PRO A 194 -19.73 -6.53 -12.72
N ASP A 195 -18.43 -6.49 -12.43
CA ASP A 195 -17.89 -6.63 -11.07
C ASP A 195 -17.59 -5.28 -10.39
N TYR A 196 -17.47 -4.18 -11.16
CA TYR A 196 -17.10 -2.86 -10.61
C TYR A 196 -17.52 -1.70 -11.52
N ILE A 197 -17.53 -0.51 -10.94
CA ILE A 197 -17.66 0.78 -11.63
C ILE A 197 -16.43 1.61 -11.32
N MET A 198 -15.74 2.11 -12.36
CA MET A 198 -14.68 3.11 -12.23
C MET A 198 -15.21 4.48 -12.63
N THR A 199 -14.82 5.53 -11.91
CA THR A 199 -15.15 6.92 -12.23
C THR A 199 -13.93 7.82 -12.04
N GLY A 200 -13.85 8.87 -12.85
CA GLY A 200 -12.78 9.87 -12.75
C GLY A 200 -13.04 11.05 -13.69
N ASP A 201 -12.28 12.13 -13.52
CA ASP A 201 -12.36 13.28 -14.44
C ASP A 201 -11.54 13.06 -15.71
N THR A 202 -10.39 12.39 -15.57
CA THR A 202 -9.48 12.08 -16.67
C THR A 202 -8.99 10.64 -16.55
N MET A 203 -8.96 9.94 -17.68
CA MET A 203 -8.53 8.54 -17.73
C MET A 203 -8.05 8.21 -19.14
N ASP A 204 -6.99 7.41 -19.22
CA ASP A 204 -6.56 6.82 -20.48
C ASP A 204 -6.93 5.33 -20.48
N TYR A 205 -7.24 4.78 -21.64
CA TYR A 205 -7.57 3.36 -21.78
C TYR A 205 -6.92 2.78 -23.02
N ASN A 206 -6.09 1.74 -22.82
CA ASN A 206 -5.51 1.00 -23.92
C ASN A 206 -6.40 -0.20 -24.26
N THR A 207 -6.91 -0.23 -25.49
CA THR A 207 -7.86 -1.27 -25.93
C THR A 207 -7.22 -2.62 -26.23
N GLU A 208 -5.92 -2.66 -26.51
CA GLU A 208 -5.18 -3.89 -26.78
C GLU A 208 -4.77 -4.60 -25.50
N THR A 209 -4.24 -3.84 -24.51
CA THR A 209 -3.84 -4.38 -23.22
C THR A 209 -4.98 -4.42 -22.20
N GLU A 210 -6.14 -3.83 -22.51
CA GLU A 210 -7.29 -3.64 -21.63
C GLU A 210 -6.91 -2.97 -20.29
N THR A 211 -6.01 -1.98 -20.35
CA THR A 211 -5.48 -1.29 -19.18
C THR A 211 -6.03 0.14 -19.08
N ALA A 212 -6.66 0.45 -17.95
CA ALA A 212 -7.06 1.81 -17.58
C ALA A 212 -5.92 2.49 -16.79
N PHE A 213 -5.59 3.74 -17.16
CA PHE A 213 -4.61 4.59 -16.48
C PHE A 213 -5.33 5.78 -15.86
N PHE A 214 -5.18 5.94 -14.55
CA PHE A 214 -5.76 7.04 -13.80
C PHE A 214 -4.77 8.21 -13.78
N THR A 215 -5.16 9.33 -14.37
CA THR A 215 -4.33 10.53 -14.51
C THR A 215 -4.80 11.68 -13.62
N GLY A 216 -5.92 11.48 -12.89
CA GLY A 216 -6.52 12.37 -11.90
C GLY A 216 -7.28 11.60 -10.83
N PRO A 217 -7.96 12.29 -9.89
CA PRO A 217 -8.79 11.68 -8.87
C PRO A 217 -9.76 10.65 -9.47
N SER A 218 -9.66 9.42 -9.01
CA SER A 218 -10.41 8.29 -9.55
C SER A 218 -10.89 7.36 -8.44
N GLU A 219 -12.06 6.77 -8.65
CA GLU A 219 -12.68 5.81 -7.74
C GLU A 219 -13.01 4.52 -8.47
N ILE A 220 -12.87 3.39 -7.78
CA ILE A 220 -13.34 2.07 -8.22
C ILE A 220 -14.27 1.54 -7.15
N LYS A 221 -15.51 1.22 -7.51
CA LYS A 221 -16.55 0.70 -6.61
C LYS A 221 -17.01 -0.67 -7.09
N GLY A 222 -16.69 -1.69 -6.31
CA GLY A 222 -17.26 -3.04 -6.44
C GLY A 222 -18.18 -3.37 -5.26
N ASP A 223 -18.74 -4.58 -5.24
CA ASP A 223 -19.70 -5.00 -4.19
C ASP A 223 -19.13 -4.93 -2.77
N SER A 224 -17.87 -5.29 -2.60
CA SER A 224 -17.20 -5.36 -1.31
C SER A 224 -15.91 -4.56 -1.22
N ILE A 225 -15.59 -3.76 -2.23
CA ILE A 225 -14.36 -3.00 -2.30
C ILE A 225 -14.60 -1.59 -2.82
N TYR A 226 -13.94 -0.62 -2.20
CA TYR A 226 -13.83 0.76 -2.66
C TYR A 226 -12.34 1.12 -2.75
N ILE A 227 -11.93 1.67 -3.89
CA ILE A 227 -10.56 2.12 -4.11
C ILE A 227 -10.60 3.58 -4.55
N TYR A 228 -9.70 4.39 -4.00
CA TYR A 228 -9.44 5.76 -4.42
C TYR A 228 -7.95 5.93 -4.71
N CYS A 229 -7.63 6.68 -5.75
CA CYS A 229 -6.27 7.16 -6.01
C CYS A 229 -6.30 8.41 -6.89
N GLU A 230 -5.20 9.17 -6.91
CA GLU A 230 -5.03 10.28 -7.85
C GLU A 230 -4.21 9.89 -9.08
N LYS A 231 -3.45 8.80 -8.99
CA LYS A 231 -2.71 8.19 -10.10
C LYS A 231 -2.68 6.69 -9.94
N GLY A 232 -2.69 5.98 -11.05
CA GLY A 232 -2.62 4.53 -11.02
C GLY A 232 -2.84 3.90 -12.37
N TRP A 233 -2.84 2.59 -12.38
CA TRP A 233 -3.31 1.81 -13.51
C TRP A 233 -4.01 0.53 -13.01
N TYR A 234 -4.90 0.04 -13.82
CA TYR A 234 -5.64 -1.20 -13.59
C TYR A 234 -5.72 -1.99 -14.89
N ASP A 235 -5.09 -3.15 -14.91
CA ASP A 235 -5.22 -4.15 -15.97
C ASP A 235 -6.52 -4.93 -15.73
N THR A 236 -7.55 -4.62 -16.52
CA THR A 236 -8.89 -5.21 -16.37
C THR A 236 -8.96 -6.66 -16.82
N LYS A 237 -7.99 -7.13 -17.62
CA LYS A 237 -7.88 -8.51 -18.11
C LYS A 237 -7.28 -9.46 -17.08
N ASN A 238 -6.26 -8.99 -16.36
CA ASN A 238 -5.53 -9.81 -15.41
C ASN A 238 -5.90 -9.54 -13.96
N ASP A 239 -6.70 -8.49 -13.69
CA ASP A 239 -7.07 -8.02 -12.35
C ASP A 239 -5.85 -7.64 -11.51
N VAL A 240 -4.92 -6.92 -12.13
CA VAL A 240 -3.71 -6.39 -11.49
C VAL A 240 -3.78 -4.87 -11.48
N SER A 241 -3.45 -4.28 -10.33
CA SER A 241 -3.51 -2.82 -10.18
C SER A 241 -2.34 -2.27 -9.40
N ARG A 242 -1.99 -1.04 -9.68
CA ARG A 242 -1.10 -0.23 -8.87
C ARG A 242 -1.63 1.19 -8.77
N MET A 243 -1.88 1.59 -7.55
CA MET A 243 -2.42 2.90 -7.20
C MET A 243 -1.34 3.69 -6.46
N TRP A 244 -1.24 4.97 -6.71
CA TRP A 244 -0.35 5.86 -5.96
C TRP A 244 -0.92 7.26 -5.87
N LYS A 245 -0.32 8.06 -4.99
CA LYS A 245 -0.78 9.39 -4.62
C LYS A 245 -2.17 9.33 -3.95
N ASN A 246 -2.15 9.33 -2.62
CA ASN A 246 -3.33 9.20 -1.76
C ASN A 246 -4.13 7.90 -1.98
N ALA A 247 -3.43 6.79 -2.24
CA ALA A 247 -4.10 5.50 -2.44
C ALA A 247 -4.83 5.04 -1.17
N VAL A 248 -6.11 4.72 -1.33
CA VAL A 248 -6.98 4.17 -0.28
C VAL A 248 -7.72 2.96 -0.81
N ILE A 249 -7.67 1.86 -0.08
CA ILE A 249 -8.49 0.66 -0.34
C ILE A 249 -9.34 0.40 0.90
N ASN A 250 -10.65 0.28 0.72
CA ASN A 250 -11.59 -0.07 1.78
C ASN A 250 -12.39 -1.32 1.35
N ASN A 251 -12.24 -2.40 2.11
CA ASN A 251 -12.92 -3.69 1.86
C ASN A 251 -13.99 -4.01 2.92
N LYS A 252 -14.63 -3.01 3.52
CA LYS A 252 -15.63 -3.09 4.59
C LYS A 252 -15.09 -3.53 5.97
N GLN A 253 -14.02 -4.30 6.03
CA GLN A 253 -13.37 -4.74 7.27
C GLN A 253 -12.09 -3.95 7.57
N GLN A 254 -11.40 -3.56 6.51
CA GLN A 254 -10.10 -2.90 6.60
C GLN A 254 -10.03 -1.68 5.70
N ILE A 255 -9.36 -0.64 6.19
CA ILE A 255 -9.00 0.55 5.41
C ILE A 255 -7.49 0.57 5.29
N ILE A 256 -7.00 0.41 4.06
CA ILE A 256 -5.57 0.41 3.73
C ILE A 256 -5.24 1.73 3.05
N LYS A 257 -4.23 2.42 3.53
CA LYS A 257 -3.69 3.65 2.95
C LYS A 257 -2.18 3.51 2.75
N GLY A 258 -1.65 4.18 1.75
CA GLY A 258 -0.21 4.24 1.47
C GLY A 258 0.08 5.20 0.32
N ASP A 259 1.36 5.59 0.17
CA ASP A 259 1.77 6.40 -0.98
C ASP A 259 1.64 5.61 -2.28
N SER A 260 1.85 4.29 -2.23
CA SER A 260 1.60 3.37 -3.34
C SER A 260 1.08 2.04 -2.84
N VAL A 261 0.07 1.50 -3.51
CA VAL A 261 -0.50 0.17 -3.23
C VAL A 261 -0.55 -0.61 -4.54
N PHE A 262 -0.02 -1.81 -4.53
CA PHE A 262 -0.10 -2.81 -5.60
C PHE A 262 -1.01 -3.96 -5.14
N TYR A 263 -1.84 -4.47 -6.04
CA TYR A 263 -2.69 -5.61 -5.76
C TYR A 263 -2.91 -6.49 -6.99
N GLU A 264 -2.82 -7.77 -6.81
CA GLU A 264 -3.11 -8.82 -7.80
C GLU A 264 -4.25 -9.70 -7.29
N ALA A 265 -5.42 -9.55 -7.88
CA ALA A 265 -6.64 -10.20 -7.37
C ALA A 265 -6.62 -11.73 -7.49
N LYS A 266 -6.04 -12.28 -8.57
CA LYS A 266 -5.98 -13.73 -8.82
C LYS A 266 -5.21 -14.50 -7.74
N THR A 267 -4.07 -13.96 -7.31
CA THR A 267 -3.24 -14.55 -6.25
C THR A 267 -3.64 -14.05 -4.86
N GLY A 268 -4.33 -12.92 -4.79
CA GLY A 268 -4.62 -12.20 -3.57
C GLY A 268 -3.35 -11.62 -2.93
N PHE A 269 -2.31 -11.36 -3.74
CA PHE A 269 -1.08 -10.72 -3.31
C PHE A 269 -1.23 -9.21 -3.35
N GLY A 270 -0.79 -8.53 -2.28
CA GLY A 270 -0.76 -7.08 -2.20
C GLY A 270 0.54 -6.57 -1.60
N GLN A 271 0.93 -5.37 -2.00
CA GLN A 271 2.05 -4.62 -1.43
C GLN A 271 1.66 -3.17 -1.21
N ALA A 272 2.18 -2.57 -0.15
CA ALA A 272 2.03 -1.15 0.11
C ALA A 272 3.40 -0.53 0.46
N PHE A 273 3.58 0.72 0.07
CA PHE A 273 4.85 1.42 0.21
C PHE A 273 4.63 2.83 0.75
N ARG A 274 5.42 3.20 1.74
CA ARG A 274 5.49 4.49 2.45
C ARG A 274 4.17 4.95 3.08
N ASN A 275 4.28 5.52 4.26
CA ASN A 275 3.15 6.08 5.01
C ASN A 275 1.96 5.11 5.13
N ILE A 276 2.26 3.84 5.34
CA ILE A 276 1.25 2.79 5.39
C ILE A 276 0.42 2.93 6.66
N SER A 277 -0.89 2.79 6.50
CA SER A 277 -1.87 2.73 7.58
C SER A 277 -2.93 1.69 7.23
N ILE A 278 -3.00 0.61 8.00
CA ILE A 278 -3.98 -0.47 7.84
C ILE A 278 -4.84 -0.47 9.10
N ALA A 279 -6.08 -0.02 8.98
CA ALA A 279 -7.05 0.00 10.06
C ALA A 279 -8.02 -1.18 9.92
N ASP A 280 -8.08 -2.04 10.93
CA ASP A 280 -9.13 -3.05 11.12
C ASP A 280 -10.16 -2.47 12.09
N THR A 281 -11.27 -1.99 11.55
CA THR A 281 -12.32 -1.32 12.33
C THR A 281 -13.16 -2.28 13.18
N SER A 282 -13.13 -3.57 12.85
CA SER A 282 -13.86 -4.61 13.58
C SER A 282 -13.15 -5.01 14.88
N ASN A 283 -11.83 -4.87 14.91
CA ASN A 283 -10.99 -5.29 16.02
C ASN A 283 -10.30 -4.11 16.73
N ASP A 284 -10.58 -2.87 16.36
CA ASP A 284 -9.96 -1.66 16.92
C ASP A 284 -8.41 -1.71 16.80
N VAL A 285 -7.92 -2.17 15.65
CA VAL A 285 -6.48 -2.32 15.38
C VAL A 285 -6.04 -1.37 14.28
N LEU A 286 -4.89 -0.74 14.48
CA LEU A 286 -4.20 0.07 13.48
C LEU A 286 -2.75 -0.39 13.34
N VAL A 287 -2.34 -0.75 12.14
CA VAL A 287 -0.95 -1.10 11.83
C VAL A 287 -0.35 -0.03 10.93
N LYS A 288 0.87 0.41 11.23
CA LYS A 288 1.62 1.41 10.46
C LYS A 288 3.00 0.90 10.10
N GLY A 289 3.60 1.46 9.04
CA GLY A 289 4.97 1.16 8.60
C GLY A 289 5.24 1.82 7.25
N ASP A 290 6.41 1.50 6.66
CA ASP A 290 6.79 2.05 5.36
C ASP A 290 6.88 1.00 4.25
N PHE A 291 6.88 -0.29 4.59
CA PHE A 291 6.70 -1.39 3.64
C PHE A 291 5.78 -2.45 4.23
N ALA A 292 4.83 -2.94 3.43
CA ALA A 292 3.95 -4.04 3.80
C ALA A 292 3.68 -4.95 2.61
N TRP A 293 3.45 -6.23 2.89
CA TRP A 293 2.89 -7.17 1.94
C TRP A 293 1.82 -8.06 2.59
N TYR A 294 0.92 -8.55 1.77
CA TYR A 294 -0.21 -9.38 2.15
C TYR A 294 -0.42 -10.51 1.15
N TYR A 295 -0.78 -11.70 1.64
CA TYR A 295 -1.28 -12.83 0.86
C TYR A 295 -2.62 -13.29 1.41
N LYS A 296 -3.57 -13.55 0.53
CA LYS A 296 -4.91 -14.02 0.90
C LYS A 296 -4.95 -15.49 1.28
N LYS A 297 -4.16 -16.33 0.63
CA LYS A 297 -4.14 -17.80 0.86
C LYS A 297 -2.72 -18.36 0.79
N PRO A 298 -2.12 -18.87 1.92
CA PRO A 298 -2.65 -18.70 3.28
C PRO A 298 -2.66 -17.24 3.68
N GLU A 299 -3.63 -16.84 4.51
CA GLU A 299 -3.70 -15.46 4.97
C GLU A 299 -2.47 -15.15 5.81
N LYS A 300 -1.65 -14.24 5.33
CA LYS A 300 -0.44 -13.77 6.01
C LYS A 300 -0.12 -12.34 5.60
N PHE A 301 0.42 -11.57 6.52
CA PHE A 301 0.93 -10.24 6.23
C PHE A 301 2.24 -9.97 6.97
N MET A 302 2.97 -9.01 6.48
CA MET A 302 4.17 -8.47 7.12
C MET A 302 4.20 -6.95 6.92
N VAL A 303 4.62 -6.24 7.95
CA VAL A 303 4.90 -4.82 7.91
C VAL A 303 6.29 -4.60 8.50
N THR A 304 7.10 -3.79 7.85
CA THR A 304 8.47 -3.43 8.29
C THR A 304 8.73 -1.95 8.03
N ASP A 305 9.93 -1.52 8.38
CA ASP A 305 10.36 -0.13 8.31
C ASP A 305 9.45 0.78 9.15
N ARG A 306 9.84 0.98 10.41
CA ARG A 306 9.05 1.68 11.42
C ARG A 306 7.72 1.01 11.74
N ALA A 307 7.69 -0.32 11.67
CA ALA A 307 6.47 -1.08 11.93
C ALA A 307 5.92 -0.78 13.34
N MET A 308 4.64 -0.47 13.41
CA MET A 308 3.92 -0.19 14.65
C MET A 308 2.54 -0.82 14.61
N PHE A 309 2.22 -1.58 15.64
CA PHE A 309 0.88 -2.10 15.91
C PHE A 309 0.25 -1.30 17.04
N ILE A 310 -1.00 -0.90 16.88
CA ILE A 310 -1.77 -0.15 17.87
C ILE A 310 -3.07 -0.92 18.13
N GLN A 311 -3.26 -1.34 19.37
CA GLN A 311 -4.57 -1.77 19.85
C GLN A 311 -5.27 -0.55 20.43
N ILE A 312 -6.30 -0.08 19.75
CA ILE A 312 -7.06 1.10 20.17
C ILE A 312 -8.00 0.71 21.31
N SER A 313 -7.99 1.49 22.38
CA SER A 313 -8.92 1.38 23.51
C SER A 313 -9.38 2.77 23.91
N LYS A 314 -10.56 2.85 24.57
CA LYS A 314 -11.11 4.13 25.03
C LYS A 314 -10.25 4.79 26.10
N ASP A 315 -9.73 3.98 27.02
CA ASP A 315 -9.06 4.47 28.22
C ASP A 315 -7.53 4.50 28.03
N ASP A 316 -6.94 3.45 27.48
CA ASP A 316 -5.51 3.35 27.27
C ASP A 316 -5.18 2.45 26.08
N SER A 317 -4.63 3.02 25.03
CA SER A 317 -4.21 2.28 23.82
C SER A 317 -2.81 1.69 24.01
N LEU A 318 -2.64 0.46 23.51
CA LEU A 318 -1.34 -0.21 23.52
C LEU A 318 -0.63 0.00 22.19
N PHE A 319 0.61 0.44 22.24
CA PHE A 319 1.51 0.64 21.11
C PHE A 319 2.66 -0.35 21.16
N LEU A 320 2.84 -1.13 20.10
CA LEU A 320 3.96 -2.04 19.92
C LEU A 320 4.77 -1.63 18.69
N HIS A 321 6.06 -1.42 18.86
CA HIS A 321 7.03 -1.26 17.77
C HIS A 321 7.96 -2.46 17.70
N ALA A 322 8.37 -2.83 16.49
CA ALA A 322 9.45 -3.76 16.17
C ALA A 322 10.02 -3.44 14.78
N ASP A 323 11.17 -3.98 14.43
CA ASP A 323 11.69 -3.85 13.06
C ASP A 323 10.71 -4.48 12.05
N THR A 324 10.14 -5.62 12.40
CA THR A 324 9.16 -6.34 11.58
C THR A 324 8.01 -6.86 12.43
N ILE A 325 6.78 -6.63 11.98
CA ILE A 325 5.55 -7.21 12.54
C ILE A 325 4.90 -8.06 11.47
N SER A 326 4.56 -9.29 11.79
CA SER A 326 3.92 -10.23 10.87
C SER A 326 2.78 -10.99 11.55
N ALA A 327 1.80 -11.42 10.77
CA ALA A 327 0.82 -12.39 11.24
C ALA A 327 0.53 -13.43 10.14
N VAL A 328 0.19 -14.61 10.58
CA VAL A 328 -0.15 -15.74 9.72
C VAL A 328 -1.33 -16.50 10.34
N THR A 329 -2.25 -16.94 9.50
CA THR A 329 -3.30 -17.88 9.88
C THR A 329 -2.74 -19.29 9.78
N VAL A 330 -2.71 -20.01 10.91
CA VAL A 330 -2.18 -21.38 11.05
C VAL A 330 -3.33 -22.32 11.34
N GLY A 331 -3.34 -23.50 10.71
CA GLY A 331 -4.25 -24.59 11.07
C GLY A 331 -3.69 -25.40 12.24
N ASP A 332 -4.55 -25.78 13.21
CA ASP A 332 -4.20 -26.75 14.24
C ASP A 332 -4.43 -28.20 13.75
N THR A 333 -4.01 -29.16 14.55
CA THR A 333 -4.18 -30.59 14.26
C THR A 333 -5.64 -31.04 14.24
N ALA A 334 -6.55 -30.25 14.82
CA ALA A 334 -8.00 -30.50 14.84
C ALA A 334 -8.74 -29.81 13.66
N GLY A 335 -8.01 -29.20 12.72
CA GLY A 335 -8.58 -28.52 11.55
C GLY A 335 -9.14 -27.12 11.85
N LYS A 336 -8.95 -26.59 13.07
CA LYS A 336 -9.28 -25.21 13.39
C LYS A 336 -8.14 -24.29 12.99
N SER A 337 -8.46 -23.12 12.48
CA SER A 337 -7.46 -22.09 12.16
C SER A 337 -7.44 -21.02 13.23
N PHE A 338 -6.23 -20.53 13.54
CA PHE A 338 -6.01 -19.41 14.44
C PHE A 338 -4.95 -18.48 13.89
N ARG A 339 -4.95 -17.23 14.34
CA ARG A 339 -3.96 -16.23 13.95
C ARG A 339 -2.78 -16.26 14.92
N LEU A 340 -1.57 -16.23 14.39
CA LEU A 340 -0.33 -16.09 15.13
C LEU A 340 0.36 -14.80 14.67
N MET A 341 0.46 -13.81 15.55
CA MET A 341 1.21 -12.59 15.33
C MET A 341 2.62 -12.75 15.90
N ARG A 342 3.61 -12.19 15.22
CA ARG A 342 5.01 -12.13 15.65
C ARG A 342 5.58 -10.75 15.37
N ALA A 343 6.38 -10.28 16.31
CA ALA A 343 7.18 -9.07 16.19
C ALA A 343 8.65 -9.45 16.40
N PHE A 344 9.53 -8.99 15.50
CA PHE A 344 10.93 -9.37 15.49
C PHE A 344 11.80 -8.14 15.53
N TYR A 345 12.77 -8.24 16.40
CA TYR A 345 13.88 -7.40 16.75
C TYR A 345 13.48 -6.04 17.31
N GLY A 346 14.04 -5.79 18.46
CA GLY A 346 13.92 -4.52 19.14
C GLY A 346 12.51 -4.15 19.56
N CYS A 347 11.70 -5.14 19.97
CA CYS A 347 10.32 -4.93 20.37
C CYS A 347 10.22 -3.99 21.56
N ARG A 348 9.37 -2.97 21.47
CA ARG A 348 9.01 -2.06 22.55
C ARG A 348 7.51 -1.87 22.60
N ILE A 349 6.97 -1.97 23.81
CA ILE A 349 5.55 -1.77 24.10
C ILE A 349 5.42 -0.54 24.98
N PHE A 350 4.39 0.25 24.71
CA PHE A 350 3.97 1.37 25.52
C PHE A 350 2.45 1.38 25.69
N SER A 351 1.99 1.42 26.92
CA SER A 351 0.71 1.94 27.36
C SER A 351 0.96 2.73 28.65
N ASN A 352 -0.03 3.45 29.17
CA ASN A 352 0.18 4.24 30.39
C ASN A 352 0.52 3.34 31.58
N ASP A 353 -0.18 2.20 31.71
CA ASP A 353 -0.06 1.29 32.85
C ASP A 353 1.09 0.27 32.69
N LEU A 354 1.55 0.00 31.45
CA LEU A 354 2.53 -1.02 31.17
C LEU A 354 3.47 -0.63 30.04
N GLN A 355 4.77 -0.78 30.28
CA GLN A 355 5.79 -0.64 29.23
C GLN A 355 6.64 -1.92 29.19
N SER A 356 7.21 -2.22 28.03
CA SER A 356 8.11 -3.36 27.90
C SER A 356 9.15 -3.15 26.81
N LYS A 357 10.28 -3.83 26.97
CA LYS A 357 11.30 -4.03 25.95
C LYS A 357 11.69 -5.50 25.91
N CYS A 358 11.77 -6.08 24.70
CA CYS A 358 12.32 -7.41 24.47
C CYS A 358 12.94 -7.47 23.08
N ASP A 359 13.62 -8.57 22.75
CA ASP A 359 14.10 -8.76 21.37
C ASP A 359 12.95 -9.13 20.43
N SER A 360 12.18 -10.14 20.80
CA SER A 360 11.09 -10.67 19.97
C SER A 360 9.84 -10.97 20.80
N LEU A 361 8.69 -10.93 20.14
CA LEU A 361 7.38 -11.17 20.74
C LEU A 361 6.52 -12.04 19.83
N SER A 362 5.69 -12.90 20.42
CA SER A 362 4.60 -13.57 19.73
C SER A 362 3.28 -13.46 20.48
N TYR A 363 2.17 -13.37 19.75
CA TYR A 363 0.82 -13.47 20.28
C TYR A 363 0.04 -14.52 19.53
N SER A 364 -0.40 -15.55 20.22
CA SER A 364 -1.23 -16.61 19.69
C SER A 364 -2.69 -16.39 20.09
N PHE A 365 -3.55 -16.25 19.08
CA PHE A 365 -4.99 -16.12 19.29
C PHE A 365 -5.67 -17.44 19.68
N GLN A 366 -4.95 -18.57 19.61
CA GLN A 366 -5.45 -19.88 20.03
C GLN A 366 -5.55 -19.98 21.55
N ASP A 367 -4.51 -19.60 22.25
CA ASP A 367 -4.39 -19.68 23.72
C ASP A 367 -4.48 -18.31 24.40
N SER A 368 -4.57 -17.23 23.62
CA SER A 368 -4.61 -15.86 24.09
C SER A 368 -3.38 -15.48 24.95
N VAL A 369 -2.19 -15.97 24.54
CA VAL A 369 -0.93 -15.76 25.27
C VAL A 369 0.02 -14.88 24.45
N ILE A 370 0.50 -13.80 25.08
CA ILE A 370 1.61 -12.98 24.61
C ILE A 370 2.89 -13.55 25.21
N ARG A 371 3.88 -13.86 24.37
CA ARG A 371 5.21 -14.35 24.82
C ARG A 371 6.29 -13.37 24.41
N LEU A 372 7.09 -12.96 25.38
CA LEU A 372 8.25 -12.09 25.18
C LEU A 372 9.52 -12.92 25.37
N TYR A 373 10.46 -12.76 24.46
CA TYR A 373 11.67 -13.57 24.38
C TYR A 373 12.93 -12.71 24.47
N TYR A 374 14.00 -13.34 24.97
CA TYR A 374 15.36 -12.80 25.05
C TYR A 374 15.47 -11.60 25.97
N ALA A 375 15.56 -11.90 27.27
CA ALA A 375 15.74 -10.95 28.36
C ALA A 375 14.72 -9.78 28.34
N PRO A 376 13.42 -10.07 28.40
CA PRO A 376 12.41 -9.04 28.48
C PRO A 376 12.53 -8.22 29.76
N VAL A 377 12.26 -6.93 29.65
CA VAL A 377 12.07 -6.01 30.78
C VAL A 377 10.63 -5.48 30.68
N ILE A 378 9.91 -5.55 31.78
CA ILE A 378 8.54 -5.03 31.90
C ILE A 378 8.54 -4.00 33.01
N TRP A 379 7.89 -2.88 32.79
CA TRP A 379 7.65 -1.84 33.79
C TRP A 379 6.15 -1.66 33.97
N SER A 380 5.73 -1.65 35.24
CA SER A 380 4.35 -1.32 35.63
C SER A 380 4.42 -0.51 36.92
N GLU A 381 3.87 0.70 36.88
CA GLU A 381 4.02 1.68 37.96
C GLU A 381 5.52 1.87 38.32
N GLU A 382 5.89 1.71 39.59
CA GLU A 382 7.28 1.83 40.08
C GLU A 382 8.07 0.50 40.02
N ASN A 383 7.45 -0.55 39.47
CA ASN A 383 8.05 -1.88 39.45
C ASN A 383 8.69 -2.18 38.09
N GLN A 384 9.85 -2.79 38.12
CA GLN A 384 10.54 -3.38 36.99
C GLN A 384 10.62 -4.91 37.17
N LEU A 385 10.25 -5.66 36.17
CA LEU A 385 10.31 -7.12 36.15
C LEU A 385 11.21 -7.57 35.00
N THR A 386 12.09 -8.54 35.31
CA THR A 386 13.00 -9.13 34.31
C THR A 386 13.05 -10.64 34.44
N SER A 387 13.33 -11.34 33.34
CA SER A 387 13.57 -12.79 33.29
C SER A 387 14.16 -13.18 31.94
N ASP A 388 14.41 -14.47 31.69
CA ASP A 388 14.87 -14.96 30.39
C ASP A 388 13.72 -14.91 29.34
N SER A 389 12.49 -15.17 29.78
CA SER A 389 11.28 -15.06 28.96
C SER A 389 10.03 -14.84 29.82
N VAL A 390 8.98 -14.25 29.20
CA VAL A 390 7.71 -13.97 29.88
C VAL A 390 6.55 -14.48 29.03
N ALA A 391 5.53 -15.05 29.68
CA ALA A 391 4.23 -15.33 29.09
C ALA A 391 3.13 -14.53 29.82
N ILE A 392 2.35 -13.75 29.09
CA ILE A 392 1.20 -13.01 29.62
C ILE A 392 -0.07 -13.65 29.04
N PHE A 393 -0.87 -14.25 29.91
CA PHE A 393 -2.14 -14.85 29.58
C PHE A 393 -3.23 -13.78 29.65
N THR A 394 -3.99 -13.66 28.60
CA THR A 394 -5.07 -12.65 28.51
C THR A 394 -6.45 -13.31 28.50
N LYS A 395 -7.43 -12.67 29.13
CA LYS A 395 -8.83 -13.05 29.12
C LYS A 395 -9.66 -11.81 28.85
N ASN A 396 -10.55 -11.87 27.87
CA ASN A 396 -11.38 -10.71 27.46
C ASN A 396 -10.53 -9.46 27.14
N ARG A 397 -9.37 -9.65 26.49
CA ARG A 397 -8.39 -8.59 26.13
C ARG A 397 -7.74 -7.90 27.34
N GLN A 398 -7.84 -8.47 28.54
CA GLN A 398 -7.21 -7.98 29.77
C GLN A 398 -6.17 -9.01 30.27
N ALA A 399 -5.13 -8.54 30.94
CA ALA A 399 -4.19 -9.42 31.59
C ALA A 399 -4.87 -10.19 32.72
N ASP A 400 -4.71 -11.51 32.74
CA ASP A 400 -5.22 -12.43 33.76
C ASP A 400 -4.06 -12.95 34.63
N ARG A 401 -3.01 -13.43 34.00
CA ARG A 401 -1.83 -13.98 34.66
C ARG A 401 -0.56 -13.70 33.82
N MET A 402 0.53 -13.50 34.51
CA MET A 402 1.86 -13.39 33.91
C MET A 402 2.81 -14.43 34.54
N GLU A 403 3.59 -15.08 33.71
CA GLU A 403 4.62 -16.03 34.16
C GLU A 403 6.00 -15.61 33.65
N LEU A 404 6.95 -15.45 34.55
CA LEU A 404 8.35 -15.17 34.26
C LEU A 404 9.13 -16.47 34.43
N TYR A 405 9.87 -16.84 33.40
CA TYR A 405 10.62 -18.10 33.38
C TYR A 405 12.12 -17.84 33.46
N ASN A 406 12.76 -18.50 34.40
CA ASN A 406 14.16 -18.42 34.73
C ASN A 406 14.63 -17.01 35.12
N SER A 407 15.49 -16.95 36.11
CA SER A 407 16.10 -15.69 36.57
C SER A 407 15.08 -14.57 36.83
N ALA A 408 13.90 -14.93 37.36
CA ALA A 408 12.84 -13.96 37.61
C ALA A 408 13.26 -12.95 38.68
N PHE A 409 13.15 -11.67 38.39
CA PHE A 409 13.59 -10.59 39.28
C PHE A 409 12.59 -9.43 39.24
N ILE A 410 12.21 -8.95 40.42
CA ILE A 410 11.40 -7.74 40.61
C ILE A 410 12.25 -6.69 41.32
N THR A 411 12.19 -5.47 40.82
CA THR A 411 12.84 -4.31 41.42
C THR A 411 11.81 -3.19 41.54
N SER A 412 11.66 -2.62 42.74
CA SER A 412 10.83 -1.44 42.98
C SER A 412 11.69 -0.34 43.59
N LEU A 413 11.57 0.87 43.06
CA LEU A 413 12.27 2.03 43.58
C LEU A 413 11.64 2.46 44.90
N VAL A 414 12.44 2.57 45.97
CA VAL A 414 12.03 3.12 47.25
C VAL A 414 12.34 4.61 47.32
N ASP A 415 13.59 4.95 46.97
CA ASP A 415 14.05 6.35 46.84
C ASP A 415 15.19 6.44 45.80
N SER A 416 15.94 7.52 45.76
CA SER A 416 16.96 7.76 44.73
C SER A 416 18.06 6.68 44.66
N VAL A 417 18.27 5.87 45.72
CA VAL A 417 19.39 4.91 45.85
C VAL A 417 18.97 3.54 46.33
N ARG A 418 17.79 3.41 46.95
CA ARG A 418 17.31 2.17 47.57
C ARG A 418 16.24 1.50 46.71
N PHE A 419 16.30 0.17 46.65
CA PHE A 419 15.42 -0.67 45.87
C PHE A 419 14.93 -1.86 46.66
N ASN A 420 13.62 -2.06 46.70
CA ASN A 420 13.07 -3.37 47.02
C ASN A 420 13.43 -4.34 45.93
N GLN A 421 13.87 -5.52 46.27
CA GLN A 421 14.37 -6.52 45.33
C GLN A 421 13.83 -7.89 45.71
N ILE A 422 13.31 -8.61 44.76
CA ILE A 422 12.81 -9.96 44.97
C ILE A 422 13.19 -10.78 43.74
N LYS A 423 13.77 -11.94 43.96
CA LYS A 423 14.17 -12.86 42.90
C LYS A 423 13.77 -14.29 43.20
N GLY A 424 13.70 -15.09 42.15
CA GLY A 424 13.50 -16.53 42.22
C GLY A 424 13.77 -17.19 40.88
N ARG A 425 13.63 -18.52 40.84
CA ARG A 425 13.76 -19.23 39.57
C ARG A 425 12.64 -18.88 38.61
N SER A 426 11.39 -18.83 39.10
CA SER A 426 10.21 -18.45 38.34
C SER A 426 9.23 -17.63 39.17
N LEU A 427 8.39 -16.86 38.50
CA LEU A 427 7.41 -16.00 39.12
C LEU A 427 6.08 -16.10 38.38
N LYS A 428 4.95 -16.12 39.14
CA LYS A 428 3.60 -16.00 38.65
C LYS A 428 2.93 -14.77 39.24
N GLY A 429 2.57 -13.80 38.39
CA GLY A 429 1.81 -12.62 38.78
C GLY A 429 0.34 -12.78 38.37
N TYR A 430 -0.59 -12.39 39.21
CA TYR A 430 -2.04 -12.48 38.99
C TYR A 430 -2.64 -11.09 38.95
N PHE A 431 -3.51 -10.85 37.95
CA PHE A 431 -4.12 -9.56 37.70
C PHE A 431 -5.62 -9.57 37.96
N ARG A 432 -6.14 -8.44 38.41
CA ARG A 432 -7.56 -8.16 38.53
C ARG A 432 -7.80 -6.75 37.98
N ASN A 433 -8.66 -6.61 36.95
CA ASN A 433 -8.88 -5.34 36.27
C ASN A 433 -7.57 -4.68 35.77
N ASN A 434 -6.70 -5.47 35.16
CA ASN A 434 -5.34 -5.09 34.69
C ASN A 434 -4.38 -4.65 35.80
N LYS A 435 -4.72 -4.78 37.08
CA LYS A 435 -3.83 -4.45 38.20
C LYS A 435 -3.29 -5.71 38.84
N LEU A 436 -1.98 -5.75 39.03
CA LEU A 436 -1.28 -6.83 39.73
C LEU A 436 -1.71 -6.80 41.19
N TYR A 437 -2.23 -7.93 41.73
CA TYR A 437 -2.67 -8.01 43.13
C TYR A 437 -1.97 -9.12 43.92
N LYS A 438 -1.35 -10.09 43.23
CA LYS A 438 -0.66 -11.21 43.89
C LYS A 438 0.50 -11.69 43.02
N ILE A 439 1.58 -12.04 43.66
CA ILE A 439 2.79 -12.61 43.04
C ILE A 439 3.19 -13.86 43.83
N ASN A 440 3.44 -14.96 43.13
CA ASN A 440 4.03 -16.17 43.70
C ASN A 440 5.39 -16.37 43.07
N ILE A 441 6.41 -16.57 43.90
CA ILE A 441 7.79 -16.84 43.51
C ILE A 441 8.15 -18.26 43.91
N GLU A 442 8.70 -19.02 43.02
CA GLU A 442 9.04 -20.41 43.18
C GLU A 442 10.53 -20.64 42.89
N GLY A 443 11.20 -21.38 43.80
CA GLY A 443 12.57 -21.84 43.70
C GLY A 443 13.62 -20.77 44.03
N ASN A 444 14.24 -20.94 45.18
CA ASN A 444 15.31 -20.08 45.71
C ASN A 444 14.88 -18.60 45.78
N GLY A 445 13.75 -18.35 46.41
CA GLY A 445 13.25 -17.01 46.67
C GLY A 445 14.21 -16.25 47.59
N GLU A 446 14.60 -15.04 47.19
CA GLU A 446 15.42 -14.13 48.00
C GLU A 446 14.86 -12.72 47.86
N ALA A 447 14.70 -12.02 49.00
CA ALA A 447 14.10 -10.69 49.02
C ALA A 447 14.93 -9.71 49.86
N ILE A 448 15.07 -8.49 49.40
CA ILE A 448 15.48 -7.32 50.19
C ILE A 448 14.30 -6.37 50.17
N TYR A 449 13.74 -6.06 51.34
CA TYR A 449 12.57 -5.21 51.44
C TYR A 449 12.78 -4.16 52.54
N PHE A 450 12.62 -2.89 52.20
CA PHE A 450 12.71 -1.75 53.10
C PHE A 450 11.35 -1.52 53.76
N LEU A 451 11.33 -1.65 55.09
CA LEU A 451 10.12 -1.48 55.91
C LEU A 451 9.94 -0.01 56.26
N GLU A 452 8.75 0.53 56.01
CA GLU A 452 8.37 1.90 56.31
C GLU A 452 7.18 1.93 57.31
N ASP A 453 7.19 2.82 58.26
CA ASP A 453 6.05 3.19 59.09
C ASP A 453 5.87 4.70 59.02
N LYS A 454 4.69 5.15 58.57
CA LYS A 454 4.36 6.59 58.38
C LYS A 454 5.42 7.36 57.59
N ASP A 455 5.85 6.78 56.46
CA ASP A 455 6.87 7.31 55.56
C ASP A 455 8.29 7.40 56.17
N GLU A 456 8.52 6.83 57.35
CA GLU A 456 9.86 6.70 57.95
C GLU A 456 10.37 5.27 57.78
N LEU A 457 11.61 5.15 57.33
CA LEU A 457 12.27 3.84 57.20
C LEU A 457 12.57 3.28 58.60
N ILE A 458 11.98 2.12 58.94
CA ILE A 458 12.14 1.45 60.22
C ILE A 458 13.11 0.27 60.20
N GLY A 459 13.44 -0.26 59.01
CA GLY A 459 14.37 -1.36 58.87
C GLY A 459 14.49 -1.89 57.47
N VAL A 460 15.39 -2.83 57.25
CA VAL A 460 15.52 -3.59 56.02
C VAL A 460 15.43 -5.08 56.34
N ASN A 461 14.52 -5.77 55.69
CA ASN A 461 14.41 -7.22 55.77
C ASN A 461 15.18 -7.86 54.62
N HIS A 462 16.06 -8.79 54.94
CA HIS A 462 16.72 -9.68 53.98
C HIS A 462 16.31 -11.11 54.30
N ALA A 463 15.57 -11.71 53.36
CA ALA A 463 14.96 -13.02 53.57
C ALA A 463 15.28 -13.99 52.43
N LYS A 464 15.33 -15.28 52.75
CA LYS A 464 15.50 -16.39 51.81
C LYS A 464 14.48 -17.47 52.13
N SER A 465 13.85 -18.02 51.11
CA SER A 465 12.94 -19.15 51.29
C SER A 465 12.80 -19.95 49.98
N SER A 466 12.19 -21.13 50.07
CA SER A 466 11.94 -21.93 48.86
C SER A 466 10.85 -21.30 47.96
N SER A 467 9.87 -20.61 48.58
CA SER A 467 8.83 -19.85 47.86
C SER A 467 8.38 -18.63 48.66
N ILE A 468 8.00 -17.58 47.92
CA ILE A 468 7.53 -16.31 48.48
C ILE A 468 6.17 -15.97 47.83
N GLU A 469 5.19 -15.57 48.63
CA GLU A 469 3.93 -15.04 48.19
C GLU A 469 3.83 -13.58 48.61
N ILE A 470 3.44 -12.71 47.64
CA ILE A 470 3.38 -11.27 47.83
C ILE A 470 2.02 -10.78 47.44
N TYR A 471 1.43 -9.94 48.26
CA TYR A 471 0.23 -9.20 47.91
C TYR A 471 0.56 -7.74 47.62
N VAL A 472 -0.16 -7.20 46.62
CA VAL A 472 0.07 -5.84 46.13
C VAL A 472 -1.26 -5.11 46.08
N ASP A 473 -1.32 -3.91 46.63
CA ASP A 473 -2.44 -2.98 46.50
C ASP A 473 -1.93 -1.63 46.03
N LYS A 474 -2.56 -1.09 44.98
CA LYS A 474 -2.20 0.21 44.37
C LYS A 474 -0.70 0.35 44.04
N GLY A 475 -0.08 -0.73 43.55
CA GLY A 475 1.33 -0.76 43.17
C GLY A 475 2.30 -0.91 44.33
N LYS A 476 1.84 -0.91 45.59
CA LYS A 476 2.67 -1.11 46.79
C LYS A 476 2.49 -2.52 47.34
N ILE A 477 3.58 -3.11 47.81
CA ILE A 477 3.56 -4.39 48.51
C ILE A 477 2.90 -4.17 49.87
N THR A 478 1.86 -4.98 50.16
CA THR A 478 1.13 -4.94 51.43
C THR A 478 1.57 -6.06 52.35
N ASP A 479 1.78 -7.26 51.82
CA ASP A 479 2.11 -8.44 52.60
C ASP A 479 3.15 -9.32 51.87
N ILE A 480 4.05 -9.92 52.62
CA ILE A 480 5.01 -10.90 52.14
C ILE A 480 4.93 -12.13 53.04
N TYR A 481 4.65 -13.28 52.45
CA TYR A 481 4.63 -14.57 53.11
C TYR A 481 5.73 -15.46 52.56
N GLU A 482 6.56 -16.00 53.45
CA GLU A 482 7.67 -16.87 53.12
C GLU A 482 7.35 -18.29 53.53
N TYR A 483 7.55 -19.26 52.65
CA TYR A 483 7.19 -20.65 52.86
C TYR A 483 8.39 -21.56 52.62
N GLN A 484 8.44 -22.67 53.36
CA GLN A 484 9.45 -23.74 53.24
C GLN A 484 10.86 -23.26 53.53
N ASN A 485 11.21 -23.36 54.83
CA ASN A 485 12.52 -22.99 55.40
C ASN A 485 12.84 -21.48 55.22
N PRO A 486 12.00 -20.58 55.75
CA PRO A 486 12.32 -19.17 55.73
C PRO A 486 13.55 -18.88 56.62
N ASP A 487 14.48 -18.10 56.10
CA ASP A 487 15.64 -17.57 56.82
C ASP A 487 15.67 -16.06 56.54
N GLY A 488 15.36 -15.27 57.56
CA GLY A 488 15.21 -13.84 57.44
C GLY A 488 15.94 -13.08 58.53
N LYS A 489 16.52 -11.94 58.16
CA LYS A 489 17.18 -11.01 59.07
C LYS A 489 16.62 -9.61 58.89
N LEU A 490 16.14 -9.02 59.96
CA LEU A 490 15.73 -7.63 60.02
C LEU A 490 16.88 -6.79 60.62
N ASP A 491 17.44 -5.93 59.80
CA ASP A 491 18.43 -4.95 60.22
C ASP A 491 17.77 -3.59 60.49
N PRO A 492 18.19 -2.86 61.56
CA PRO A 492 17.64 -1.53 61.84
C PRO A 492 18.01 -0.54 60.73
N PRO A 493 17.27 0.60 60.57
CA PRO A 493 17.61 1.61 59.60
C PRO A 493 18.96 2.23 59.98
N LEU A 494 19.98 1.92 59.20
CA LEU A 494 21.32 2.48 59.37
C LEU A 494 21.42 3.74 58.53
N SER A 495 21.85 4.86 59.11
CA SER A 495 22.12 6.12 58.40
C SER A 495 23.16 5.99 57.28
N ASN A 496 23.91 4.89 57.28
CA ASN A 496 24.92 4.52 56.29
C ASN A 496 24.70 3.06 55.84
N LEU A 497 23.53 2.72 55.31
CA LEU A 497 23.42 1.47 54.55
C LEU A 497 24.35 1.57 53.33
N PRO A 498 25.24 0.57 53.14
CA PRO A 498 26.13 0.60 52.01
C PRO A 498 25.26 0.66 50.75
N GLU A 499 25.67 1.46 49.73
CA GLU A 499 25.10 1.48 48.36
C GLU A 499 25.06 0.09 47.70
N THR A 500 25.46 -0.96 48.44
CA THR A 500 25.77 -2.32 48.02
C THR A 500 24.74 -3.37 48.44
N LEU A 501 23.60 -3.02 49.04
CA LEU A 501 22.52 -3.99 49.27
C LEU A 501 21.80 -4.32 47.94
N LYS A 502 22.50 -5.10 47.11
CA LYS A 502 21.99 -5.55 45.81
C LYS A 502 22.07 -7.08 45.73
N LEU A 503 20.97 -7.72 45.42
CA LEU A 503 20.95 -9.15 45.15
C LEU A 503 21.71 -9.48 43.86
N PRO A 504 22.35 -10.64 43.75
CA PRO A 504 22.98 -11.08 42.50
C PRO A 504 21.97 -11.10 41.35
N GLY A 505 22.31 -10.41 40.23
CA GLY A 505 21.44 -10.24 39.08
C GLY A 505 20.66 -8.91 39.06
N PHE A 506 20.84 -8.06 40.10
CA PHE A 506 20.21 -6.74 40.10
C PHE A 506 20.65 -5.89 38.91
N ASN A 507 19.67 -5.35 38.18
CA ASN A 507 19.87 -4.36 37.14
C ASN A 507 18.67 -3.40 37.14
N TRP A 508 18.93 -2.10 36.99
CA TRP A 508 17.90 -1.08 36.87
C TRP A 508 17.92 -0.45 35.47
N PHE A 509 16.86 -0.64 34.73
CA PHE A 509 16.77 -0.31 33.29
C PHE A 509 15.87 0.89 32.98
N ASP A 510 15.56 1.77 33.94
CA ASP A 510 14.65 2.91 33.73
C ASP A 510 15.09 3.85 32.61
N ILE A 511 16.41 3.94 32.35
CA ILE A 511 16.94 4.77 31.25
C ILE A 511 16.44 4.35 29.86
N ILE A 512 16.11 3.06 29.69
CA ILE A 512 15.60 2.51 28.41
C ILE A 512 14.09 2.31 28.42
N ARG A 513 13.41 2.67 29.51
CA ARG A 513 11.96 2.59 29.66
C ARG A 513 11.28 3.57 28.68
N PRO A 514 10.34 3.12 27.83
CA PRO A 514 9.51 4.02 27.04
C PRO A 514 8.60 4.85 27.97
N LYS A 515 8.74 6.17 27.98
CA LYS A 515 7.94 7.08 28.83
C LYS A 515 6.81 7.77 28.05
N LYS A 516 6.85 7.69 26.72
CA LYS A 516 5.83 8.21 25.80
C LYS A 516 5.83 7.38 24.50
N VAL A 517 4.77 7.50 23.72
CA VAL A 517 4.61 6.74 22.47
C VAL A 517 5.81 6.86 21.53
N SER A 518 6.40 8.05 21.38
CA SER A 518 7.57 8.23 20.51
C SER A 518 8.81 7.46 20.94
N ASP A 519 8.90 7.07 22.21
CA ASP A 519 10.09 6.38 22.75
C ASP A 519 10.18 4.91 22.30
N ILE A 520 9.07 4.33 21.80
CA ILE A 520 9.11 2.97 21.25
C ILE A 520 10.02 2.88 20.01
N PHE A 521 10.30 3.98 19.33
CA PHE A 521 11.18 4.05 18.16
C PHE A 521 12.66 4.35 18.49
N ARG A 522 13.03 4.52 19.77
CA ARG A 522 14.44 4.70 20.17
C ARG A 522 15.23 3.44 19.86
N LYS A 523 16.41 3.58 19.29
CA LYS A 523 17.33 2.47 19.05
C LYS A 523 18.05 2.06 20.32
#